data_f0eefd934ce11628a981055c95bfec0d
#
_entry.id   f0eefd934ce11628a981055c95bfec0d
#
_cell.length_a   1.000
_cell.length_b   1.000
_cell.length_c   1.000
_cell.angle_alpha   90.00
_cell.angle_beta   90.00
_cell.angle_gamma   90.00
#
_symmetry.space_group_name_H-M   'P 1'
#
loop_
_entity.id
_entity.type
_entity.pdbx_description
1 polymer ?
#
loop_
_entity_poly.entity_id
_entity_poly.type
_entity_poly.pdbx_seq_one_letter_code
_entity_poly.pdbx_strand_id
1 'polypeptide(L)'
;MRVITDHWIWQNTLSTELCQHLIKEYFTKEEAKEALVGGEMSPSVVAPETRVTNVCWIPADALISVVLMNFALRANTKAGWNFDVDSIGPVQIAEYLPGGHYTWHTDTDVTEVDELNTQRKLSVVALLSSPDEYEGGGLELSRENTSVMPNGQGSVYVFPSTLEHRVLPVTSGVRYSLTGWCRGPAFR
;
A
#
# COMPACT_ATOMS: atom_id res chain seq x y z
N MET A 1 -3.08 6.20 29.80
CA MET A 1 -3.49 6.83 28.54
C MET A 1 -2.91 5.99 27.42
N ARG A 2 -3.75 5.40 26.55
CA ARG A 2 -3.28 4.58 25.43
C ARG A 2 -2.90 5.54 24.30
N VAL A 3 -1.65 5.55 23.87
CA VAL A 3 -1.22 6.35 22.73
C VAL A 3 -1.63 5.59 21.47
N ILE A 4 -2.54 6.16 20.69
CA ILE A 4 -2.89 5.65 19.36
C ILE A 4 -1.92 6.30 18.40
N THR A 5 -1.14 5.49 17.68
CA THR A 5 -0.25 5.96 16.62
C THR A 5 -1.02 5.98 15.29
N ASP A 6 -0.66 6.89 14.40
CA ASP A 6 -1.26 6.99 13.06
C ASP A 6 -0.75 5.93 12.08
N HIS A 7 0.41 5.31 12.38
CA HIS A 7 0.97 4.22 11.58
C HIS A 7 1.80 3.26 12.44
N TRP A 8 2.13 2.09 11.88
CA TRP A 8 3.04 1.10 12.46
C TRP A 8 4.05 0.62 11.42
N ILE A 9 5.30 0.44 11.83
CA ILE A 9 6.40 0.07 10.94
C ILE A 9 7.15 -1.14 11.47
N TRP A 10 7.47 -2.08 10.58
CA TRP A 10 8.53 -3.07 10.75
C TRP A 10 9.62 -2.77 9.72
N GLN A 11 10.78 -2.34 10.20
CA GLN A 11 11.90 -2.03 9.31
C GLN A 11 12.63 -3.30 8.88
N ASN A 12 12.94 -3.41 7.58
CA ASN A 12 13.77 -4.45 6.98
C ASN A 12 13.37 -5.88 7.39
N THR A 13 12.07 -6.16 7.46
CA THR A 13 11.55 -7.42 8.00
C THR A 13 11.36 -8.51 6.95
N LEU A 14 11.18 -8.14 5.67
CA LEU A 14 11.27 -9.07 4.55
C LEU A 14 12.72 -9.11 4.07
N SER A 15 13.24 -10.32 3.81
CA SER A 15 14.62 -10.43 3.33
C SER A 15 14.76 -9.89 1.90
N THR A 16 15.98 -9.50 1.52
CA THR A 16 16.30 -9.04 0.16
C THR A 16 15.93 -10.09 -0.88
N GLU A 17 16.23 -11.37 -0.60
CA GLU A 17 15.91 -12.47 -1.50
C GLU A 17 14.41 -12.63 -1.72
N LEU A 18 13.61 -12.45 -0.64
CA LEU A 18 12.15 -12.49 -0.76
C LEU A 18 11.63 -11.30 -1.58
N CYS A 19 12.14 -10.09 -1.34
CA CYS A 19 11.76 -8.91 -2.11
C CYS A 19 12.05 -9.10 -3.61
N GLN A 20 13.24 -9.57 -3.95
CA GLN A 20 13.64 -9.85 -5.34
C GLN A 20 12.81 -10.97 -5.96
N HIS A 21 12.53 -12.04 -5.20
CA HIS A 21 11.66 -13.13 -5.66
C HIS A 21 10.25 -12.62 -5.97
N LEU A 22 9.66 -11.81 -5.11
CA LEU A 22 8.33 -11.25 -5.31
C LEU A 22 8.25 -10.37 -6.56
N ILE A 23 9.25 -9.53 -6.82
CA ILE A 23 9.31 -8.73 -8.04
C ILE A 23 9.37 -9.65 -9.26
N LYS A 24 10.28 -10.64 -9.26
CA LYS A 24 10.48 -11.55 -10.39
C LYS A 24 9.26 -12.42 -10.68
N GLU A 25 8.58 -12.89 -9.63
CA GLU A 25 7.45 -13.81 -9.74
C GLU A 25 6.15 -13.13 -10.15
N TYR A 26 5.90 -11.94 -9.60
CA TYR A 26 4.59 -11.32 -9.72
C TYR A 26 4.54 -10.04 -10.57
N PHE A 27 5.70 -9.52 -10.99
CA PHE A 27 5.71 -8.38 -11.88
C PHE A 27 6.26 -8.76 -13.25
N THR A 28 5.38 -8.87 -14.23
CA THR A 28 5.75 -9.05 -15.64
C THR A 28 5.30 -7.83 -16.43
N LYS A 29 6.12 -7.38 -17.37
CA LYS A 29 5.79 -6.19 -18.19
C LYS A 29 4.62 -6.46 -19.14
N GLU A 30 4.41 -7.71 -19.51
CA GLU A 30 3.31 -8.16 -20.37
C GLU A 30 1.96 -8.09 -19.66
N GLU A 31 1.92 -8.32 -18.36
CA GLU A 31 0.70 -8.28 -17.53
C GLU A 31 0.51 -6.93 -16.84
N ALA A 32 1.56 -6.13 -16.75
CA ALA A 32 1.51 -4.82 -16.10
C ALA A 32 0.57 -3.88 -16.85
N LYS A 33 -0.30 -3.23 -16.07
CA LYS A 33 -1.24 -2.24 -16.57
C LYS A 33 -1.00 -0.91 -15.88
N GLU A 34 -1.26 0.18 -16.59
CA GLU A 34 -1.33 1.49 -15.97
C GLU A 34 -2.37 1.49 -14.84
N ALA A 35 -1.99 1.99 -13.68
CA ALA A 35 -2.88 1.97 -12.53
C ALA A 35 -4.03 2.96 -12.73
N LEU A 36 -5.21 2.50 -12.35
CA LEU A 36 -6.42 3.33 -12.36
C LEU A 36 -6.59 4.06 -11.04
N VAL A 37 -7.26 5.20 -11.08
CA VAL A 37 -7.72 5.97 -9.94
C VAL A 37 -9.25 5.94 -9.94
N GLY A 38 -9.86 5.77 -8.78
CA GLY A 38 -11.31 5.74 -8.62
C GLY A 38 -11.71 5.09 -7.30
N GLY A 39 -12.89 5.42 -6.80
CA GLY A 39 -13.51 4.80 -5.63
C GLY A 39 -14.23 3.50 -5.97
N GLU A 40 -14.76 2.81 -4.95
CA GLU A 40 -15.52 1.56 -5.14
C GLU A 40 -16.85 1.80 -5.89
N MET A 41 -17.40 3.01 -5.77
CA MET A 41 -18.65 3.46 -6.43
C MET A 41 -18.41 4.34 -7.66
N SER A 42 -17.16 4.76 -7.91
CA SER A 42 -16.79 5.64 -9.02
C SER A 42 -16.11 4.86 -10.15
N PRO A 43 -16.33 5.23 -11.42
CA PRO A 43 -15.60 4.62 -12.52
C PRO A 43 -14.09 4.78 -12.33
N SER A 44 -13.35 3.68 -12.46
CA SER A 44 -11.90 3.72 -12.45
C SER A 44 -11.37 4.29 -13.75
N VAL A 45 -10.51 5.30 -13.66
CA VAL A 45 -9.95 6.02 -14.82
C VAL A 45 -8.43 6.15 -14.72
N VAL A 46 -7.77 6.29 -15.86
CA VAL A 46 -6.37 6.71 -15.91
C VAL A 46 -6.32 8.22 -15.66
N ALA A 47 -5.60 8.66 -14.63
CA ALA A 47 -5.46 10.06 -14.23
C ALA A 47 -3.98 10.37 -13.95
N PRO A 48 -3.16 10.67 -15.00
CA PRO A 48 -1.70 10.84 -14.83
C PRO A 48 -1.31 12.01 -13.93
N GLU A 49 -2.17 13.01 -13.76
CA GLU A 49 -2.00 14.10 -12.80
C GLU A 49 -2.12 13.63 -11.33
N THR A 50 -2.78 12.49 -11.11
CA THR A 50 -2.98 11.90 -9.78
C THR A 50 -2.05 10.75 -9.54
N ARG A 51 -1.90 9.83 -10.52
CA ARG A 51 -1.11 8.61 -10.36
C ARG A 51 -0.44 8.19 -11.66
N VAL A 52 0.88 7.96 -11.60
CA VAL A 52 1.68 7.37 -12.69
C VAL A 52 2.42 6.17 -12.13
N THR A 53 1.93 4.96 -12.41
CA THR A 53 2.55 3.70 -11.98
C THR A 53 2.00 2.52 -12.77
N ASN A 54 2.80 1.49 -12.99
CA ASN A 54 2.37 0.23 -13.56
C ASN A 54 2.10 -0.78 -12.45
N VAL A 55 1.08 -1.61 -12.61
CA VAL A 55 0.68 -2.56 -11.58
C VAL A 55 0.38 -3.94 -12.14
N CYS A 56 0.73 -4.97 -11.36
CA CYS A 56 0.21 -6.33 -11.48
C CYS A 56 -0.54 -6.69 -10.19
N TRP A 57 -1.48 -7.65 -10.31
CA TRP A 57 -2.30 -8.07 -9.19
C TRP A 57 -1.94 -9.48 -8.75
N ILE A 58 -1.83 -9.67 -7.47
CA ILE A 58 -1.57 -10.94 -6.79
C ILE A 58 -2.86 -11.39 -6.12
N PRO A 59 -3.32 -12.64 -6.30
CA PRO A 59 -4.54 -13.14 -5.67
C PRO A 59 -4.53 -13.01 -4.14
N ALA A 60 -5.71 -12.80 -3.55
CA ALA A 60 -5.89 -12.64 -2.11
C ALA A 60 -5.46 -13.89 -1.30
N ASP A 61 -5.54 -15.07 -1.88
CA ASP A 61 -5.15 -16.35 -1.29
C ASP A 61 -3.67 -16.71 -1.49
N ALA A 62 -2.90 -15.87 -2.20
CA ALA A 62 -1.46 -16.05 -2.30
C ALA A 62 -0.78 -15.92 -0.93
N LEU A 63 0.29 -16.69 -0.71
CA LEU A 63 0.99 -16.69 0.57
C LEU A 63 1.41 -15.29 1.02
N ILE A 64 1.88 -14.46 0.10
CA ILE A 64 2.30 -13.09 0.43
C ILE A 64 1.13 -12.22 0.89
N SER A 65 -0.06 -12.40 0.33
CA SER A 65 -1.28 -11.68 0.75
C SER A 65 -1.64 -12.03 2.20
N VAL A 66 -1.55 -13.31 2.57
CA VAL A 66 -1.77 -13.79 3.95
C VAL A 66 -0.71 -13.24 4.90
N VAL A 67 0.55 -13.17 4.47
CA VAL A 67 1.65 -12.56 5.26
C VAL A 67 1.39 -11.08 5.51
N LEU A 68 0.99 -10.31 4.48
CA LEU A 68 0.64 -8.89 4.65
C LEU A 68 -0.55 -8.69 5.58
N MET A 69 -1.59 -9.54 5.47
CA MET A 69 -2.72 -9.50 6.40
C MET A 69 -2.26 -9.73 7.85
N ASN A 70 -1.34 -10.67 8.09
CA ASN A 70 -0.80 -10.89 9.44
C ASN A 70 -0.09 -9.65 10.01
N PHE A 71 0.71 -8.94 9.18
CA PHE A 71 1.29 -7.65 9.59
C PHE A 71 0.21 -6.64 9.95
N ALA A 72 -0.83 -6.50 9.12
CA ALA A 72 -1.93 -5.56 9.37
C ALA A 72 -2.66 -5.86 10.68
N LEU A 73 -3.02 -7.12 10.96
CA LEU A 73 -3.68 -7.52 12.20
C LEU A 73 -2.82 -7.26 13.45
N ARG A 74 -1.50 -7.52 13.36
CA ARG A 74 -0.57 -7.23 14.45
C ARG A 74 -0.43 -5.73 14.68
N ALA A 75 -0.36 -4.92 13.61
CA ALA A 75 -0.34 -3.46 13.72
C ALA A 75 -1.63 -2.94 14.34
N ASN A 76 -2.79 -3.43 13.89
CA ASN A 76 -4.11 -3.07 14.39
C ASN A 76 -4.19 -3.17 15.93
N THR A 77 -3.67 -4.26 16.48
CA THR A 77 -3.61 -4.48 17.92
C THR A 77 -2.58 -3.58 18.60
N LYS A 78 -1.35 -3.52 18.05
CA LYS A 78 -0.22 -2.80 18.68
C LYS A 78 -0.42 -1.29 18.68
N ALA A 79 -0.90 -0.73 17.57
CA ALA A 79 -1.21 0.70 17.43
C ALA A 79 -2.49 1.10 18.16
N GLY A 80 -3.34 0.13 18.52
CA GLY A 80 -4.56 0.38 19.28
C GLY A 80 -5.75 0.81 18.45
N TRP A 81 -5.70 0.64 17.12
CA TRP A 81 -6.85 0.98 16.24
C TRP A 81 -8.04 0.07 16.50
N ASN A 82 -7.80 -1.25 16.66
CA ASN A 82 -8.81 -2.26 16.97
C ASN A 82 -9.98 -2.28 15.98
N PHE A 83 -9.70 -2.09 14.70
CA PHE A 83 -10.70 -2.26 13.66
C PHE A 83 -11.11 -3.73 13.55
N ASP A 84 -12.38 -3.96 13.25
CA ASP A 84 -12.85 -5.28 12.81
C ASP A 84 -12.31 -5.52 11.39
N VAL A 85 -11.41 -6.50 11.26
CA VAL A 85 -10.77 -6.90 10.01
C VAL A 85 -10.98 -8.39 9.82
N ASP A 86 -11.56 -8.78 8.69
CA ASP A 86 -11.91 -10.18 8.39
C ASP A 86 -11.24 -10.72 7.13
N SER A 87 -10.77 -9.85 6.24
CA SER A 87 -10.23 -10.26 4.94
C SER A 87 -9.13 -9.32 4.44
N ILE A 88 -8.41 -9.77 3.42
CA ILE A 88 -7.56 -8.96 2.58
C ILE A 88 -7.97 -9.16 1.12
N GLY A 89 -8.05 -8.08 0.36
CA GLY A 89 -8.29 -8.14 -1.07
C GLY A 89 -7.05 -8.60 -1.87
N PRO A 90 -7.16 -8.68 -3.19
CA PRO A 90 -5.99 -8.85 -4.04
C PRO A 90 -4.92 -7.79 -3.73
N VAL A 91 -3.66 -8.22 -3.73
CA VAL A 91 -2.50 -7.37 -3.43
C VAL A 91 -1.93 -6.82 -4.74
N GLN A 92 -1.54 -5.57 -4.72
CA GLN A 92 -0.98 -4.90 -5.87
C GLN A 92 0.54 -4.82 -5.74
N ILE A 93 1.27 -5.34 -6.74
CA ILE A 93 2.68 -5.00 -6.92
C ILE A 93 2.76 -3.84 -7.90
N ALA A 94 3.44 -2.77 -7.51
CA ALA A 94 3.50 -1.51 -8.23
C ALA A 94 4.94 -1.16 -8.60
N GLU A 95 5.14 -0.78 -9.88
CA GLU A 95 6.38 -0.25 -10.45
C GLU A 95 6.25 1.25 -10.67
N TYR A 96 7.18 2.01 -10.08
CA TYR A 96 7.32 3.44 -10.32
C TYR A 96 8.62 3.69 -11.07
N LEU A 97 8.51 4.08 -12.34
CA LEU A 97 9.60 4.54 -13.20
C LEU A 97 9.91 6.02 -12.92
N PRO A 98 10.98 6.61 -13.48
CA PRO A 98 11.22 8.05 -13.39
C PRO A 98 9.99 8.86 -13.81
N GLY A 99 9.57 9.79 -12.95
CA GLY A 99 8.30 10.53 -13.05
C GLY A 99 7.11 9.82 -12.37
N GLY A 100 7.23 8.54 -12.04
CA GLY A 100 6.19 7.77 -11.36
C GLY A 100 5.90 8.32 -9.97
N HIS A 101 4.61 8.49 -9.66
CA HIS A 101 4.14 9.09 -8.41
C HIS A 101 2.70 8.70 -8.10
N TYR A 102 2.23 9.04 -6.91
CA TYR A 102 0.84 9.05 -6.52
C TYR A 102 0.60 10.22 -5.57
N THR A 103 -0.27 11.16 -5.94
CA THR A 103 -0.55 12.36 -5.15
C THR A 103 -1.28 12.04 -3.83
N TRP A 104 -1.54 13.05 -3.00
CA TRP A 104 -2.29 12.88 -1.76
C TRP A 104 -3.65 12.25 -1.99
N HIS A 105 -3.91 11.13 -1.32
CA HIS A 105 -5.17 10.38 -1.37
C HIS A 105 -5.40 9.60 -0.08
N THR A 106 -6.60 9.09 0.08
CA THR A 106 -6.96 8.04 1.03
C THR A 106 -7.29 6.77 0.26
N ASP A 107 -7.12 5.61 0.88
CA ASP A 107 -7.45 4.32 0.26
C ASP A 107 -8.91 3.91 0.46
N THR A 108 -9.66 4.65 1.26
CA THR A 108 -11.09 4.44 1.48
C THR A 108 -11.81 5.77 1.65
N ASP A 109 -13.01 5.86 1.12
CA ASP A 109 -14.00 6.84 1.52
C ASP A 109 -14.94 6.17 2.53
N VAL A 110 -15.09 6.77 3.71
CA VAL A 110 -15.95 6.21 4.78
C VAL A 110 -17.44 6.20 4.40
N THR A 111 -17.82 6.91 3.36
CA THR A 111 -19.20 6.95 2.84
C THR A 111 -19.46 5.87 1.79
N GLU A 112 -18.42 5.21 1.26
CA GLU A 112 -18.53 4.19 0.24
C GLU A 112 -18.34 2.79 0.85
N VAL A 113 -19.18 1.86 0.45
CA VAL A 113 -19.09 0.43 0.79
C VAL A 113 -19.14 -0.40 -0.49
N ASP A 114 -18.52 -1.56 -0.50
CA ASP A 114 -18.66 -2.50 -1.60
C ASP A 114 -20.01 -3.25 -1.57
N GLU A 115 -20.24 -4.11 -2.56
CA GLU A 115 -21.45 -4.93 -2.68
C GLU A 115 -21.66 -5.87 -1.47
N LEU A 116 -20.61 -6.20 -0.73
CA LEU A 116 -20.65 -7.03 0.47
C LEU A 116 -20.82 -6.21 1.76
N ASN A 117 -21.05 -4.90 1.64
CA ASN A 117 -21.13 -3.95 2.76
C ASN A 117 -19.83 -3.96 3.60
N THR A 118 -18.68 -4.06 2.93
CA THR A 118 -17.36 -3.97 3.56
C THR A 118 -16.60 -2.71 3.11
N GLN A 119 -15.61 -2.32 3.92
CA GLN A 119 -14.75 -1.18 3.63
C GLN A 119 -13.29 -1.52 3.92
N ARG A 120 -12.37 -0.87 3.24
CA ARG A 120 -10.94 -0.94 3.57
C ARG A 120 -10.71 -0.29 4.93
N LYS A 121 -10.10 -1.03 5.84
CA LYS A 121 -9.80 -0.59 7.22
C LYS A 121 -8.33 -0.23 7.38
N LEU A 122 -7.45 -1.07 6.83
CA LEU A 122 -6.02 -0.93 6.95
C LEU A 122 -5.36 -1.09 5.58
N SER A 123 -4.47 -0.18 5.30
CA SER A 123 -3.52 -0.27 4.18
C SER A 123 -2.20 -0.83 4.70
N VAL A 124 -1.67 -1.81 3.99
CA VAL A 124 -0.38 -2.41 4.27
C VAL A 124 0.51 -2.29 3.04
N VAL A 125 1.67 -1.65 3.21
CA VAL A 125 2.63 -1.40 2.13
C VAL A 125 3.96 -2.04 2.48
N ALA A 126 4.53 -2.86 1.58
CA ALA A 126 5.88 -3.38 1.71
C ALA A 126 6.77 -2.80 0.61
N LEU A 127 7.93 -2.26 0.98
CA LEU A 127 8.91 -1.74 0.04
C LEU A 127 9.83 -2.86 -0.43
N LEU A 128 9.86 -3.10 -1.76
CA LEU A 128 10.61 -4.21 -2.35
C LEU A 128 11.98 -3.79 -2.91
N SER A 129 12.12 -2.54 -3.38
CA SER A 129 13.38 -2.03 -3.92
C SER A 129 14.37 -1.68 -2.82
N SER A 130 15.66 -1.90 -3.10
CA SER A 130 16.74 -1.34 -2.30
C SER A 130 16.77 0.19 -2.44
N PRO A 131 17.11 0.95 -1.38
CA PRO A 131 17.27 2.40 -1.47
C PRO A 131 18.38 2.83 -2.45
N ASP A 132 19.29 1.93 -2.81
CA ASP A 132 20.37 2.20 -3.78
C ASP A 132 19.91 2.02 -5.24
N GLU A 133 18.70 1.48 -5.48
CA GLU A 133 18.17 1.21 -6.82
C GLU A 133 17.35 2.36 -7.40
N TYR A 134 17.02 3.39 -6.59
CA TYR A 134 16.20 4.51 -7.04
C TYR A 134 16.42 5.78 -6.19
N GLU A 135 16.05 6.92 -6.72
CA GLU A 135 16.00 8.20 -6.02
C GLU A 135 14.58 8.79 -6.05
N GLY A 136 14.23 9.56 -5.05
CA GLY A 136 12.86 10.06 -4.88
C GLY A 136 11.93 8.98 -4.36
N GLY A 137 10.67 8.94 -4.80
CA GLY A 137 9.70 7.89 -4.52
C GLY A 137 9.35 7.68 -3.03
N GLY A 138 9.63 8.65 -2.16
CA GLY A 138 9.33 8.55 -0.72
C GLY A 138 7.84 8.36 -0.46
N LEU A 139 7.50 7.45 0.46
CA LEU A 139 6.15 7.34 1.00
C LEU A 139 5.99 8.37 2.12
N GLU A 140 5.02 9.24 2.00
CA GLU A 140 4.65 10.22 3.01
C GLU A 140 3.26 9.93 3.55
N LEU A 141 3.12 10.01 4.87
CA LEU A 141 1.86 9.84 5.60
C LEU A 141 1.46 11.14 6.29
N SER A 142 0.16 11.35 6.44
CA SER A 142 -0.46 12.48 7.14
C SER A 142 -0.15 13.83 6.52
N ARG A 143 -1.07 14.33 5.70
CA ARG A 143 -0.88 15.59 4.98
C ARG A 143 -0.64 16.81 5.89
N GLU A 144 -1.30 16.84 7.06
CA GLU A 144 -1.18 17.97 8.00
C GLU A 144 0.13 17.93 8.80
N ASN A 145 0.57 16.72 9.20
CA ASN A 145 1.80 16.49 9.97
C ASN A 145 2.66 15.47 9.25
N THR A 146 3.14 15.82 8.06
CA THR A 146 3.79 14.91 7.14
C THR A 146 4.96 14.17 7.77
N SER A 147 4.86 12.84 7.77
CA SER A 147 5.92 11.92 8.16
C SER A 147 6.43 11.18 6.93
N VAL A 148 7.72 11.33 6.65
CA VAL A 148 8.41 10.56 5.60
C VAL A 148 8.78 9.19 6.14
N MET A 149 8.34 8.14 5.47
CA MET A 149 8.63 6.78 5.90
C MET A 149 10.08 6.39 5.58
N PRO A 150 10.75 5.62 6.47
CA PRO A 150 12.05 5.03 6.16
C PRO A 150 12.00 4.23 4.85
N ASN A 151 13.03 4.29 4.02
CA ASN A 151 13.06 3.65 2.69
C ASN A 151 13.83 2.31 2.64
N GLY A 152 14.06 1.68 3.79
CA GLY A 152 14.77 0.39 3.84
C GLY A 152 14.00 -0.73 3.14
N GLN A 153 14.72 -1.48 2.26
CA GLN A 153 14.16 -2.64 1.59
C GLN A 153 13.57 -3.65 2.58
N GLY A 154 12.42 -4.21 2.25
CA GLY A 154 11.72 -5.17 3.11
C GLY A 154 10.99 -4.54 4.30
N SER A 155 10.96 -3.21 4.40
CA SER A 155 10.15 -2.53 5.42
C SER A 155 8.67 -2.66 5.10
N VAL A 156 7.86 -2.89 6.14
CA VAL A 156 6.39 -3.00 6.04
C VAL A 156 5.75 -1.89 6.86
N TYR A 157 4.92 -1.10 6.21
CA TYR A 157 4.15 0.00 6.79
C TYR A 157 2.69 -0.38 6.85
N VAL A 158 2.03 -0.10 7.96
CA VAL A 158 0.59 -0.29 8.13
C VAL A 158 -0.02 0.98 8.70
N PHE A 159 -1.13 1.40 8.15
CA PHE A 159 -1.86 2.59 8.58
C PHE A 159 -3.37 2.45 8.28
N PRO A 160 -4.23 3.20 8.98
CA PRO A 160 -5.65 3.27 8.64
C PRO A 160 -5.86 3.72 7.20
N SER A 161 -6.72 3.04 6.45
CA SER A 161 -6.97 3.36 5.03
C SER A 161 -7.59 4.77 4.83
N THR A 162 -8.05 5.40 5.91
CA THR A 162 -8.52 6.79 5.95
C THR A 162 -7.39 7.81 6.08
N LEU A 163 -6.16 7.37 6.36
CA LEU A 163 -5.02 8.28 6.49
C LEU A 163 -4.57 8.77 5.12
N GLU A 164 -4.50 10.08 4.94
CA GLU A 164 -3.95 10.68 3.72
C GLU A 164 -2.48 10.32 3.57
N HIS A 165 -2.12 9.89 2.36
CA HIS A 165 -0.75 9.52 2.04
C HIS A 165 -0.43 9.78 0.57
N ARG A 166 0.86 9.78 0.23
CA ARG A 166 1.32 9.94 -1.15
C ARG A 166 2.65 9.23 -1.39
N VAL A 167 2.94 9.00 -2.67
CA VAL A 167 4.27 8.59 -3.13
C VAL A 167 4.84 9.75 -3.95
N LEU A 168 5.98 10.28 -3.48
CA LEU A 168 6.71 11.34 -4.18
C LEU A 168 7.20 10.84 -5.54
N PRO A 169 7.43 11.74 -6.52
CA PRO A 169 8.00 11.33 -7.80
C PRO A 169 9.33 10.60 -7.64
N VAL A 170 9.48 9.47 -8.34
CA VAL A 170 10.78 8.84 -8.55
C VAL A 170 11.57 9.71 -9.53
N THR A 171 12.80 10.05 -9.19
CA THR A 171 13.65 10.91 -10.04
C THR A 171 14.65 10.11 -10.86
N SER A 172 15.10 8.96 -10.35
CA SER A 172 15.93 8.02 -11.10
C SER A 172 15.73 6.58 -10.62
N GLY A 173 16.09 5.61 -11.43
CA GLY A 173 15.95 4.17 -11.11
C GLY A 173 14.52 3.67 -11.16
N VAL A 174 14.24 2.57 -10.46
CA VAL A 174 12.92 1.92 -10.43
C VAL A 174 12.55 1.53 -9.00
N ARG A 175 11.38 1.97 -8.55
CA ARG A 175 10.85 1.63 -7.24
C ARG A 175 9.73 0.62 -7.35
N TYR A 176 9.86 -0.51 -6.62
CA TYR A 176 8.81 -1.51 -6.48
C TYR A 176 8.25 -1.53 -5.06
N SER A 177 6.93 -1.68 -4.95
CA SER A 177 6.25 -1.90 -3.67
C SER A 177 5.08 -2.86 -3.81
N LEU A 178 4.73 -3.53 -2.70
CA LEU A 178 3.46 -4.25 -2.55
C LEU A 178 2.48 -3.39 -1.77
N THR A 179 1.21 -3.41 -2.16
CA THR A 179 0.14 -2.75 -1.41
C THR A 179 -1.05 -3.70 -1.29
N GLY A 180 -1.50 -3.94 -0.07
CA GLY A 180 -2.70 -4.71 0.23
C GLY A 180 -3.67 -3.91 1.09
N TRP A 181 -4.95 -4.19 0.94
CA TRP A 181 -6.02 -3.54 1.69
C TRP A 181 -6.80 -4.59 2.48
N CYS A 182 -6.69 -4.48 3.81
CA CYS A 182 -7.48 -5.30 4.72
C CYS A 182 -8.86 -4.67 4.90
N ARG A 183 -9.87 -5.51 4.83
CA ARG A 183 -11.29 -5.13 4.82
C ARG A 183 -11.99 -5.65 6.07
N GLY A 184 -13.14 -5.07 6.34
CA GLY A 184 -14.04 -5.47 7.39
C GLY A 184 -15.38 -4.77 7.26
N PRO A 185 -16.34 -4.99 8.19
CA PRO A 185 -17.65 -4.36 8.15
C PRO A 185 -17.58 -2.84 8.00
N ALA A 186 -18.59 -2.24 7.39
CA ALA A 186 -18.68 -0.78 7.26
C ALA A 186 -18.42 -0.05 8.59
N PHE A 187 -17.86 1.15 8.52
CA PHE A 187 -17.74 2.01 9.71
C PHE A 187 -19.14 2.37 10.24
N ARG A 188 -19.29 2.42 11.56
CA ARG A 188 -20.53 2.77 12.25
C ARG A 188 -20.36 4.06 13.03
#